data_a4a306b1de92b96324402791d4a2583c
#
_entry.id   a4a306b1de92b96324402791d4a2583c
#
_cell.length_a   1.000
_cell.length_b   1.000
_cell.length_c   1.000
_cell.angle_alpha   90.00
_cell.angle_beta   90.00
_cell.angle_gamma   90.00
#
_symmetry.space_group_name_H-M   'P 1'
#
loop_
_entity.id
_entity.type
_entity.pdbx_description
1 polymer ?
#
loop_
_entity_poly.entity_id
_entity_poly.type
_entity_poly.pdbx_seq_one_letter_code
_entity_poly.pdbx_strand_id
1 'polypeptide(L)'
;LEDLLPYLNADSAVSPDKLMESVLNAVKTDGKLYQLPTSFQVVSAAGKREIVGGYESWTTDEVEDALKKLPEGATVFNVDYTKSHVLYLCASGAMNRFVDWQAGTCSFDSDEFRSILSFANTFTDEFDTTNFDFDEYQSDYRRVGQGQQLLANIAFASFDDIYYQFAAMDNDVCFVGYPGASDGLGSGFVPLGSICMTTACKDKDGAWGFIRSLLSMDAQMQSPAFPMLKSAFEQQAEAAMQQDYVTDESGNQVLDANGNPIPVILYTVGFFS
;
A
#
# COMPACT_ATOMS: atom_id res chain seq x y z
N LEU A 1 -25.46 4.98 -10.24
CA LEU A 1 -25.24 3.93 -9.24
C LEU A 1 -26.21 4.12 -8.09
N GLU A 2 -26.55 3.04 -7.38
CA GLU A 2 -27.35 3.03 -6.15
C GLU A 2 -26.43 3.38 -4.98
N ASP A 3 -26.98 4.13 -4.01
CA ASP A 3 -26.28 4.38 -2.75
C ASP A 3 -26.39 3.14 -1.85
N LEU A 4 -25.29 2.50 -1.54
CA LEU A 4 -25.21 1.28 -0.74
C LEU A 4 -25.22 1.56 0.79
N LEU A 5 -25.03 2.81 1.21
CA LEU A 5 -24.93 3.15 2.63
C LEU A 5 -26.23 2.84 3.42
N PRO A 6 -27.45 3.07 2.88
CA PRO A 6 -28.69 2.68 3.57
C PRO A 6 -28.80 1.17 3.80
N TYR A 7 -28.36 0.35 2.84
CA TYR A 7 -28.35 -1.12 2.97
C TYR A 7 -27.37 -1.57 4.05
N LEU A 8 -26.17 -0.99 4.03
CA LEU A 8 -25.12 -1.28 5.00
C LEU A 8 -25.53 -0.89 6.43
N ASN A 9 -26.20 0.27 6.61
CA ASN A 9 -26.70 0.73 7.90
C ASN A 9 -27.84 -0.12 8.44
N ALA A 10 -28.64 -0.74 7.58
CA ALA A 10 -29.77 -1.59 7.96
C ALA A 10 -29.33 -3.04 8.27
N ASP A 11 -28.13 -3.45 7.86
CA ASP A 11 -27.65 -4.81 8.00
C ASP A 11 -26.73 -4.98 9.22
N SER A 12 -27.29 -5.61 10.27
CA SER A 12 -26.54 -5.83 11.50
C SER A 12 -25.36 -6.82 11.38
N ALA A 13 -25.29 -7.62 10.28
CA ALA A 13 -24.19 -8.56 10.08
C ALA A 13 -22.93 -7.86 9.57
N VAL A 14 -23.08 -6.82 8.75
CA VAL A 14 -22.00 -6.11 8.06
C VAL A 14 -22.10 -4.58 8.22
N SER A 15 -22.64 -4.11 9.34
CA SER A 15 -22.78 -2.67 9.63
C SER A 15 -21.43 -1.93 9.52
N PRO A 16 -21.44 -0.61 9.22
CA PRO A 16 -20.22 0.16 8.99
C PRO A 16 -19.18 0.06 10.10
N ASP A 17 -19.61 -0.06 11.36
CA ASP A 17 -18.75 -0.20 12.54
C ASP A 17 -17.94 -1.50 12.55
N LYS A 18 -18.37 -2.53 11.83
CA LYS A 18 -17.68 -3.80 11.67
C LYS A 18 -16.65 -3.81 10.53
N LEU A 19 -16.70 -2.81 9.66
CA LEU A 19 -15.83 -2.69 8.50
C LEU A 19 -14.70 -1.68 8.74
N MET A 20 -13.68 -1.71 7.89
CA MET A 20 -12.58 -0.76 7.91
C MET A 20 -13.09 0.64 7.55
N GLU A 21 -13.38 1.44 8.58
CA GLU A 21 -14.04 2.73 8.45
C GLU A 21 -13.24 3.73 7.61
N SER A 22 -11.92 3.76 7.78
CA SER A 22 -11.03 4.63 7.00
C SER A 22 -11.13 4.35 5.50
N VAL A 23 -11.18 3.07 5.11
CA VAL A 23 -11.31 2.65 3.72
C VAL A 23 -12.71 2.99 3.18
N LEU A 24 -13.76 2.75 3.96
CA LEU A 24 -15.13 3.15 3.58
C LEU A 24 -15.25 4.66 3.39
N ASN A 25 -14.66 5.45 4.27
CA ASN A 25 -14.73 6.91 4.19
C ASN A 25 -13.96 7.45 2.98
N ALA A 26 -12.86 6.82 2.60
CA ALA A 26 -12.07 7.20 1.43
C ALA A 26 -12.83 7.03 0.09
N VAL A 27 -13.80 6.12 0.02
CA VAL A 27 -14.57 5.84 -1.20
C VAL A 27 -15.97 6.49 -1.21
N LYS A 28 -16.35 7.20 -0.15
CA LYS A 28 -17.62 7.97 -0.14
C LYS A 28 -17.50 9.20 -1.04
N THR A 29 -18.58 9.46 -1.75
CA THR A 29 -18.76 10.68 -2.56
C THR A 29 -20.02 11.40 -2.06
N ASP A 30 -19.90 12.66 -1.63
CA ASP A 30 -20.99 13.46 -1.07
C ASP A 30 -21.78 12.74 0.03
N GLY A 31 -21.07 12.02 0.91
CA GLY A 31 -21.64 11.27 2.02
C GLY A 31 -22.35 9.97 1.63
N LYS A 32 -22.33 9.58 0.36
CA LYS A 32 -22.93 8.37 -0.20
C LYS A 32 -21.88 7.31 -0.55
N LEU A 33 -22.31 6.06 -0.55
CA LEU A 33 -21.45 4.93 -0.86
C LEU A 33 -21.91 4.27 -2.18
N TYR A 34 -21.32 4.68 -3.31
CA TYR A 34 -21.67 4.14 -4.62
C TYR A 34 -20.86 2.90 -5.01
N GLN A 35 -19.77 2.66 -4.32
CA GLN A 35 -18.95 1.45 -4.44
C GLN A 35 -18.59 0.94 -3.06
N LEU A 36 -18.62 -0.37 -2.89
CA LEU A 36 -18.26 -1.04 -1.65
C LEU A 36 -17.00 -1.87 -1.91
N PRO A 37 -15.85 -1.50 -1.35
CA PRO A 37 -14.66 -2.33 -1.41
C PRO A 37 -14.88 -3.68 -0.73
N THR A 38 -14.39 -4.75 -1.32
CA THR A 38 -14.38 -6.09 -0.68
C THR A 38 -13.05 -6.40 -0.02
N SER A 39 -11.99 -5.70 -0.43
CA SER A 39 -10.65 -5.79 0.12
C SER A 39 -9.88 -4.50 -0.18
N PHE A 40 -8.70 -4.36 0.41
CA PHE A 40 -7.81 -3.22 0.18
C PHE A 40 -6.34 -3.61 0.32
N GLN A 41 -5.47 -2.75 -0.17
CA GLN A 41 -4.04 -2.76 0.11
C GLN A 41 -3.59 -1.42 0.67
N VAL A 42 -2.49 -1.43 1.40
CA VAL A 42 -1.80 -0.22 1.87
C VAL A 42 -0.65 0.08 0.92
N VAL A 43 -0.53 1.33 0.49
CA VAL A 43 0.58 1.81 -0.32
C VAL A 43 1.33 2.90 0.43
N SER A 44 2.66 2.85 0.39
CA SER A 44 3.53 3.77 1.11
C SER A 44 4.94 3.76 0.50
N ALA A 45 5.83 4.56 1.05
CA ALA A 45 7.26 4.42 0.86
C ALA A 45 7.92 4.05 2.19
N ALA A 46 8.92 3.18 2.14
CA ALA A 46 9.72 2.81 3.30
C ALA A 46 11.21 2.97 3.01
N GLY A 47 11.97 3.28 4.05
CA GLY A 47 13.42 3.38 4.00
C GLY A 47 14.05 2.92 5.30
N LYS A 48 15.40 2.89 5.35
CA LYS A 48 16.11 2.51 6.57
C LYS A 48 15.75 3.47 7.72
N ARG A 49 15.43 2.92 8.87
CA ARG A 49 15.02 3.67 10.06
C ARG A 49 16.05 4.72 10.47
N GLU A 50 17.33 4.42 10.42
CA GLU A 50 18.40 5.35 10.74
C GLU A 50 18.46 6.56 9.81
N ILE A 51 17.98 6.44 8.58
CA ILE A 51 17.99 7.48 7.57
C ILE A 51 16.69 8.29 7.57
N VAL A 52 15.53 7.60 7.55
CA VAL A 52 14.22 8.24 7.36
C VAL A 52 13.33 8.24 8.61
N GLY A 53 13.73 7.57 9.70
CA GLY A 53 12.90 7.39 10.89
C GLY A 53 12.59 8.67 11.70
N GLY A 54 13.18 9.80 11.34
CA GLY A 54 12.86 11.10 11.96
C GLY A 54 11.75 11.88 11.25
N TYR A 55 11.22 11.36 10.13
CA TYR A 55 10.18 12.02 9.35
C TYR A 55 8.83 11.31 9.58
N GLU A 56 7.80 12.07 9.90
CA GLU A 56 6.41 11.59 9.96
C GLU A 56 5.65 11.86 8.67
N SER A 57 5.96 12.98 8.04
CA SER A 57 5.63 13.37 6.68
C SER A 57 6.79 14.21 6.17
N TRP A 58 7.03 14.26 4.88
CA TRP A 58 8.17 14.97 4.35
C TRP A 58 7.96 15.58 2.97
N THR A 59 8.74 16.63 2.73
CA THR A 59 8.77 17.35 1.49
C THR A 59 9.85 16.78 0.55
N THR A 60 9.80 17.18 -0.70
CA THR A 60 10.80 16.83 -1.70
C THR A 60 12.21 17.35 -1.33
N ASP A 61 12.31 18.51 -0.65
CA ASP A 61 13.59 19.06 -0.21
C ASP A 61 14.23 18.21 0.90
N GLU A 62 13.42 17.67 1.82
CA GLU A 62 13.88 16.78 2.90
C GLU A 62 14.37 15.44 2.37
N VAL A 63 13.84 14.97 1.22
CA VAL A 63 14.35 13.78 0.52
C VAL A 63 15.80 13.97 0.06
N GLU A 64 16.13 15.14 -0.50
CA GLU A 64 17.49 15.44 -0.93
C GLU A 64 18.46 15.43 0.25
N ASP A 65 18.04 15.94 1.41
CA ASP A 65 18.86 15.92 2.62
C ASP A 65 19.03 14.50 3.20
N ALA A 66 17.98 13.68 3.13
CA ALA A 66 18.06 12.27 3.53
C ALA A 66 18.97 11.47 2.59
N LEU A 67 18.90 11.72 1.27
CA LEU A 67 19.75 11.05 0.28
C LEU A 67 21.26 11.28 0.52
N LYS A 68 21.64 12.47 1.00
CA LYS A 68 23.05 12.80 1.34
C LYS A 68 23.62 11.96 2.47
N LYS A 69 22.77 11.30 3.27
CA LYS A 69 23.20 10.39 4.35
C LYS A 69 23.57 8.99 3.82
N LEU A 70 23.22 8.68 2.58
CA LEU A 70 23.57 7.43 1.91
C LEU A 70 24.92 7.54 1.18
N PRO A 71 25.56 6.41 0.82
CA PRO A 71 26.78 6.40 0.02
C PRO A 71 26.62 7.14 -1.31
N GLU A 72 27.71 7.68 -1.84
CA GLU A 72 27.75 8.29 -3.16
C GLU A 72 27.26 7.28 -4.23
N GLY A 73 26.41 7.74 -5.13
CA GLY A 73 25.78 6.92 -6.16
C GLY A 73 24.45 6.26 -5.75
N ALA A 74 24.02 6.42 -4.48
CA ALA A 74 22.67 6.01 -4.08
C ALA A 74 21.59 6.86 -4.76
N THR A 75 20.44 6.25 -5.02
CA THR A 75 19.31 6.88 -5.70
C THR A 75 18.12 7.02 -4.75
N VAL A 76 17.16 7.91 -5.05
CA VAL A 76 15.93 8.01 -4.26
C VAL A 76 15.04 6.79 -4.50
N PHE A 77 14.75 6.50 -5.76
CA PHE A 77 14.01 5.33 -6.23
C PHE A 77 14.86 4.52 -7.19
N ASN A 78 14.37 3.39 -7.66
CA ASN A 78 15.06 2.53 -8.61
C ASN A 78 15.14 3.18 -10.01
N VAL A 79 15.94 2.59 -10.87
CA VAL A 79 16.30 3.14 -12.20
C VAL A 79 15.11 3.17 -13.18
N ASP A 80 14.09 2.36 -12.96
CA ASP A 80 12.87 2.28 -13.78
C ASP A 80 11.81 3.32 -13.41
N TYR A 81 12.06 4.15 -12.38
CA TYR A 81 11.15 5.22 -12.00
C TYR A 81 11.30 6.43 -12.93
N THR A 82 10.23 6.71 -13.67
CA THR A 82 10.16 7.85 -14.60
C THR A 82 9.56 9.09 -13.94
N LYS A 83 9.73 10.26 -14.57
CA LYS A 83 9.11 11.53 -14.14
C LYS A 83 7.63 11.41 -13.87
N SER A 84 6.89 10.77 -14.78
CA SER A 84 5.44 10.62 -14.65
C SER A 84 5.08 9.70 -13.48
N HIS A 85 5.84 8.63 -13.26
CA HIS A 85 5.63 7.72 -12.13
C HIS A 85 5.89 8.42 -10.80
N VAL A 86 7.02 9.11 -10.66
CA VAL A 86 7.37 9.85 -9.44
C VAL A 86 6.37 10.97 -9.16
N LEU A 87 5.96 11.73 -10.18
CA LEU A 87 4.89 12.73 -10.04
C LEU A 87 3.60 12.12 -9.51
N TYR A 88 3.19 10.97 -10.07
CA TYR A 88 2.01 10.26 -9.59
C TYR A 88 2.14 9.86 -8.12
N LEU A 89 3.24 9.25 -7.71
CA LEU A 89 3.47 8.82 -6.32
C LEU A 89 3.43 10.00 -5.35
N CYS A 90 4.09 11.11 -5.67
CA CYS A 90 4.18 12.28 -4.80
C CYS A 90 2.89 13.11 -4.75
N ALA A 91 2.10 13.14 -5.83
CA ALA A 91 0.91 13.99 -5.91
C ALA A 91 -0.40 13.26 -5.58
N SER A 92 -0.50 11.94 -5.82
CA SER A 92 -1.78 11.20 -5.75
C SER A 92 -2.42 11.24 -4.36
N GLY A 93 -1.62 11.09 -3.30
CA GLY A 93 -2.10 11.14 -1.91
C GLY A 93 -2.55 12.53 -1.45
N ALA A 94 -2.08 13.59 -2.14
CA ALA A 94 -2.35 14.97 -1.81
C ALA A 94 -3.24 15.69 -2.84
N MET A 95 -3.86 14.97 -3.78
CA MET A 95 -4.58 15.58 -4.90
C MET A 95 -5.71 16.52 -4.47
N ASN A 96 -6.39 16.23 -3.36
CA ASN A 96 -7.44 17.09 -2.80
C ASN A 96 -6.93 18.47 -2.32
N ARG A 97 -5.63 18.66 -2.17
CA ARG A 97 -5.03 19.98 -1.88
C ARG A 97 -4.91 20.84 -3.12
N PHE A 98 -4.73 20.20 -4.26
CA PHE A 98 -4.50 20.87 -5.55
C PHE A 98 -5.75 20.98 -6.40
N VAL A 99 -6.78 20.19 -6.10
CA VAL A 99 -8.05 20.19 -6.84
C VAL A 99 -9.23 20.28 -5.86
N ASP A 100 -10.02 21.34 -6.02
CA ASP A 100 -11.35 21.42 -5.41
C ASP A 100 -12.38 20.83 -6.41
N TRP A 101 -12.74 19.58 -6.16
CA TRP A 101 -13.67 18.85 -7.03
C TRP A 101 -15.08 19.41 -7.03
N GLN A 102 -15.51 20.11 -5.95
CA GLN A 102 -16.84 20.71 -5.84
C GLN A 102 -16.90 22.05 -6.60
N ALA A 103 -15.89 22.89 -6.42
CA ALA A 103 -15.79 24.17 -7.12
C ALA A 103 -15.31 24.02 -8.57
N GLY A 104 -14.72 22.88 -8.93
CA GLY A 104 -14.12 22.65 -10.25
C GLY A 104 -12.90 23.54 -10.49
N THR A 105 -12.14 23.85 -9.46
CA THR A 105 -10.92 24.68 -9.52
C THR A 105 -9.68 23.89 -9.14
N CYS A 106 -8.51 24.37 -9.55
CA CYS A 106 -7.24 23.75 -9.19
C CYS A 106 -6.18 24.82 -8.88
N SER A 107 -5.12 24.39 -8.15
CA SER A 107 -3.97 25.22 -7.75
C SER A 107 -2.64 24.55 -8.15
N PHE A 108 -2.55 24.03 -9.38
CA PHE A 108 -1.33 23.42 -9.92
C PHE A 108 -0.20 24.44 -10.17
N ASP A 109 -0.47 25.72 -10.01
CA ASP A 109 0.51 26.80 -10.03
C ASP A 109 1.03 27.19 -8.64
N SER A 110 0.65 26.48 -7.59
CA SER A 110 1.18 26.69 -6.24
C SER A 110 2.67 26.32 -6.15
N ASP A 111 3.40 26.95 -5.24
CA ASP A 111 4.82 26.66 -5.02
C ASP A 111 5.03 25.20 -4.58
N GLU A 112 4.11 24.67 -3.79
CA GLU A 112 4.13 23.30 -3.33
C GLU A 112 4.02 22.28 -4.49
N PHE A 113 3.06 22.51 -5.43
CA PHE A 113 2.96 21.63 -6.60
C PHE A 113 4.17 21.77 -7.54
N ARG A 114 4.71 22.99 -7.67
CA ARG A 114 5.94 23.23 -8.44
C ARG A 114 7.15 22.53 -7.84
N SER A 115 7.25 22.42 -6.50
CA SER A 115 8.32 21.64 -5.85
C SER A 115 8.22 20.16 -6.22
N ILE A 116 7.02 19.57 -6.18
CA ILE A 116 6.78 18.19 -6.61
C ILE A 116 7.16 17.99 -8.09
N LEU A 117 6.77 18.92 -8.96
CA LEU A 117 7.12 18.88 -10.39
C LEU A 117 8.63 18.97 -10.62
N SER A 118 9.31 19.84 -9.87
CA SER A 118 10.76 20.02 -9.95
C SER A 118 11.49 18.76 -9.52
N PHE A 119 11.05 18.16 -8.41
CA PHE A 119 11.58 16.88 -7.94
C PHE A 119 11.35 15.76 -8.95
N ALA A 120 10.13 15.58 -9.45
CA ALA A 120 9.83 14.58 -10.48
C ALA A 120 10.68 14.77 -11.74
N ASN A 121 10.98 16.03 -12.11
CA ASN A 121 11.79 16.36 -13.29
C ASN A 121 13.29 15.96 -13.15
N THR A 122 13.74 15.56 -11.98
CA THR A 122 15.12 15.01 -11.80
C THR A 122 15.25 13.57 -12.28
N PHE A 123 14.14 12.87 -12.55
CA PHE A 123 14.12 11.50 -13.02
C PHE A 123 14.12 11.41 -14.54
N THR A 124 14.27 10.20 -15.09
CA THR A 124 14.27 9.96 -16.54
C THR A 124 12.88 10.18 -17.15
N ASP A 125 12.80 10.60 -18.40
CA ASP A 125 11.52 10.70 -19.13
C ASP A 125 10.92 9.33 -19.40
N GLU A 126 11.77 8.38 -19.83
CA GLU A 126 11.37 7.01 -20.18
C GLU A 126 12.40 6.03 -19.64
N PHE A 127 11.95 4.82 -19.34
CA PHE A 127 12.83 3.71 -19.00
C PHE A 127 13.17 2.91 -20.26
N ASP A 128 14.44 2.81 -20.60
CA ASP A 128 14.91 2.07 -21.78
C ASP A 128 14.94 0.56 -21.49
N THR A 129 13.84 -0.12 -21.73
CA THR A 129 13.73 -1.58 -21.57
C THR A 129 14.51 -2.36 -22.64
N THR A 130 14.95 -1.72 -23.74
CA THR A 130 15.62 -2.41 -24.87
C THR A 130 17.09 -2.70 -24.54
N ASN A 131 17.75 -1.78 -23.84
CA ASN A 131 19.16 -1.88 -23.49
C ASN A 131 19.39 -2.20 -22.00
N PHE A 132 18.33 -2.46 -21.26
CA PHE A 132 18.41 -2.76 -19.83
C PHE A 132 18.76 -4.23 -19.60
N ASP A 133 19.74 -4.50 -18.74
CA ASP A 133 20.11 -5.84 -18.31
C ASP A 133 19.21 -6.26 -17.12
N PHE A 134 18.20 -7.07 -17.41
CA PHE A 134 17.28 -7.58 -16.40
C PHE A 134 17.93 -8.58 -15.44
N ASP A 135 19.06 -9.19 -15.81
CA ASP A 135 19.78 -10.13 -14.93
C ASP A 135 20.51 -9.36 -13.80
N GLU A 136 20.84 -8.08 -14.03
CA GLU A 136 21.42 -7.19 -13.02
C GLU A 136 20.37 -6.42 -12.21
N TYR A 137 19.07 -6.53 -12.56
CA TYR A 137 18.02 -5.82 -11.85
C TYR A 137 17.87 -6.30 -10.42
N GLN A 138 17.89 -5.36 -9.48
CA GLN A 138 17.64 -5.62 -8.07
C GLN A 138 16.36 -4.93 -7.65
N SER A 139 15.54 -5.62 -6.85
CA SER A 139 14.31 -5.04 -6.31
C SER A 139 14.60 -3.85 -5.39
N ASP A 140 13.63 -2.95 -5.27
CA ASP A 140 13.66 -1.81 -4.34
C ASP A 140 14.07 -2.23 -2.92
N TYR A 141 13.46 -3.29 -2.41
CA TYR A 141 13.71 -3.78 -1.05
C TYR A 141 15.18 -4.14 -0.83
N ARG A 142 15.77 -4.87 -1.79
CA ARG A 142 17.17 -5.28 -1.72
C ARG A 142 18.11 -4.07 -1.79
N ARG A 143 17.83 -3.13 -2.70
CA ARG A 143 18.63 -1.91 -2.84
C ARG A 143 18.58 -1.03 -1.61
N VAL A 144 17.39 -0.89 -0.98
CA VAL A 144 17.24 -0.18 0.30
C VAL A 144 18.01 -0.91 1.41
N GLY A 145 17.87 -2.23 1.53
CA GLY A 145 18.65 -3.03 2.50
C GLY A 145 20.16 -2.83 2.37
N GLN A 146 20.67 -2.70 1.14
CA GLN A 146 22.10 -2.47 0.85
C GLN A 146 22.54 -1.00 0.94
N GLY A 147 21.64 -0.06 1.22
CA GLY A 147 21.94 1.38 1.26
C GLY A 147 22.22 2.01 -0.11
N GLN A 148 21.78 1.37 -1.19
CA GLN A 148 21.93 1.86 -2.56
C GLN A 148 20.73 2.70 -3.03
N GLN A 149 19.66 2.68 -2.26
CA GLN A 149 18.41 3.37 -2.56
C GLN A 149 17.79 3.88 -1.25
N LEU A 150 17.19 5.07 -1.30
CA LEU A 150 16.60 5.72 -0.15
C LEU A 150 15.25 5.12 0.21
N LEU A 151 14.39 4.94 -0.79
CA LEU A 151 12.99 4.55 -0.63
C LEU A 151 12.63 3.33 -1.47
N ALA A 152 12.01 2.35 -0.84
CA ALA A 152 11.26 1.30 -1.52
C ALA A 152 9.79 1.71 -1.67
N ASN A 153 9.22 1.48 -2.85
CA ASN A 153 7.79 1.51 -3.06
C ASN A 153 7.15 0.30 -2.40
N ILE A 154 6.23 0.54 -1.48
CA ILE A 154 5.61 -0.48 -0.65
C ILE A 154 4.13 -0.62 -1.04
N ALA A 155 3.72 -1.85 -1.34
CA ALA A 155 2.34 -2.23 -1.49
C ALA A 155 2.09 -3.50 -0.69
N PHE A 156 1.31 -3.40 0.38
CA PHE A 156 0.92 -4.56 1.19
C PHE A 156 -0.53 -4.89 0.95
N ALA A 157 -0.80 -6.10 0.51
CA ALA A 157 -2.13 -6.68 0.46
C ALA A 157 -2.35 -7.73 1.56
N SER A 158 -1.27 -8.27 2.14
CA SER A 158 -1.31 -9.31 3.17
C SER A 158 -0.24 -9.07 4.25
N PHE A 159 -0.35 -9.80 5.36
CA PHE A 159 0.69 -9.81 6.40
C PHE A 159 1.97 -10.51 5.93
N ASP A 160 1.87 -11.47 5.02
CA ASP A 160 3.02 -12.13 4.42
C ASP A 160 3.84 -11.16 3.56
N ASP A 161 3.17 -10.22 2.84
CA ASP A 161 3.86 -9.17 2.10
C ASP A 161 4.72 -8.31 3.04
N ILE A 162 4.17 -7.94 4.21
CA ILE A 162 4.88 -7.14 5.21
C ILE A 162 6.15 -7.89 5.66
N TYR A 163 5.98 -9.16 6.03
CA TYR A 163 7.09 -9.98 6.51
C TYR A 163 8.18 -10.12 5.45
N TYR A 164 7.81 -10.48 4.21
CA TYR A 164 8.76 -10.66 3.12
C TYR A 164 9.51 -9.37 2.77
N GLN A 165 8.79 -8.26 2.65
CA GLN A 165 9.39 -6.97 2.27
C GLN A 165 10.30 -6.46 3.39
N PHE A 166 9.92 -6.61 4.66
CA PHE A 166 10.77 -6.23 5.79
C PHE A 166 12.03 -7.08 5.88
N ALA A 167 11.90 -8.40 5.73
CA ALA A 167 13.05 -9.29 5.75
C ALA A 167 14.06 -8.95 4.63
N ALA A 168 13.56 -8.59 3.44
CA ALA A 168 14.41 -8.17 2.31
C ALA A 168 15.13 -6.84 2.55
N MET A 169 14.68 -6.05 3.53
CA MET A 169 15.28 -4.77 3.96
C MET A 169 15.97 -4.86 5.33
N ASP A 170 16.41 -6.05 5.76
CA ASP A 170 17.09 -6.32 7.03
C ASP A 170 16.23 -6.03 8.29
N ASN A 171 14.92 -5.96 8.18
CA ASN A 171 13.95 -5.67 9.26
C ASN A 171 14.14 -4.32 9.99
N ASP A 172 15.07 -3.48 9.58
CA ASP A 172 15.34 -2.17 10.18
C ASP A 172 14.86 -1.02 9.29
N VAL A 173 13.57 -1.03 8.99
CA VAL A 173 12.92 -0.03 8.16
C VAL A 173 11.75 0.61 8.88
N CYS A 174 11.31 1.75 8.38
CA CYS A 174 10.06 2.38 8.78
C CYS A 174 9.36 2.97 7.55
N PHE A 175 8.05 3.10 7.67
CA PHE A 175 7.22 3.80 6.70
C PHE A 175 7.37 5.30 6.91
N VAL A 176 7.59 6.02 5.84
CA VAL A 176 7.68 7.47 5.84
C VAL A 176 6.70 8.08 4.85
N GLY A 177 6.14 7.26 3.95
CA GLY A 177 5.29 7.71 2.86
C GLY A 177 6.06 8.33 1.70
N TYR A 178 5.35 8.63 0.61
CA TYR A 178 5.94 9.35 -0.51
C TYR A 178 6.13 10.81 -0.15
N PRO A 179 7.25 11.44 -0.57
CA PRO A 179 7.47 12.85 -0.36
C PRO A 179 6.46 13.67 -1.17
N GLY A 180 5.99 14.75 -0.59
CA GLY A 180 4.99 15.58 -1.26
C GLY A 180 4.73 16.87 -0.51
N ALA A 181 3.48 17.09 -0.14
CA ALA A 181 3.05 18.22 0.65
C ALA A 181 3.45 18.06 2.13
N SER A 182 3.84 19.15 2.78
CA SER A 182 4.39 19.17 4.15
C SER A 182 3.50 18.61 5.26
N ASP A 183 2.21 18.41 5.00
CA ASP A 183 1.24 17.75 5.89
C ASP A 183 0.53 16.60 5.16
N GLY A 184 1.05 16.21 4.00
CA GLY A 184 0.51 15.14 3.17
C GLY A 184 0.77 13.78 3.83
N LEU A 185 -0.27 12.96 3.91
CA LEU A 185 -0.11 11.55 4.17
C LEU A 185 0.47 10.93 2.89
N GLY A 186 1.76 10.70 2.85
CA GLY A 186 2.44 10.00 1.75
C GLY A 186 2.10 8.51 1.67
N SER A 187 1.15 8.05 2.50
CA SER A 187 0.64 6.67 2.54
C SER A 187 -0.86 6.67 2.31
N GLY A 188 -1.39 5.62 1.73
CA GLY A 188 -2.82 5.53 1.44
C GLY A 188 -3.34 4.11 1.36
N PHE A 189 -4.66 4.01 1.17
CA PHE A 189 -5.34 2.75 0.88
C PHE A 189 -5.74 2.72 -0.58
N VAL A 190 -5.54 1.59 -1.22
CA VAL A 190 -6.08 1.30 -2.56
C VAL A 190 -7.16 0.24 -2.39
N PRO A 191 -8.44 0.58 -2.65
CA PRO A 191 -9.52 -0.40 -2.64
C PRO A 191 -9.29 -1.42 -3.75
N LEU A 192 -9.46 -2.69 -3.40
CA LEU A 192 -9.41 -3.80 -4.34
C LEU A 192 -10.78 -4.50 -4.38
N GLY A 193 -11.18 -4.98 -5.55
CA GLY A 193 -12.42 -5.72 -5.69
C GLY A 193 -13.68 -4.94 -5.31
N SER A 194 -13.80 -3.68 -5.68
CA SER A 194 -15.00 -2.87 -5.41
C SER A 194 -16.22 -3.35 -6.19
N ILE A 195 -17.37 -3.39 -5.51
CA ILE A 195 -18.65 -3.77 -6.10
C ILE A 195 -19.66 -2.60 -6.03
N CYS A 196 -20.49 -2.48 -7.06
CA CYS A 196 -21.52 -1.45 -7.18
C CYS A 196 -22.87 -2.10 -7.50
N MET A 197 -23.96 -1.42 -7.15
CA MET A 197 -25.30 -1.74 -7.60
C MET A 197 -25.79 -0.66 -8.57
N THR A 198 -26.47 -1.05 -9.65
CA THR A 198 -27.09 -0.09 -10.55
C THR A 198 -28.47 0.31 -10.06
N THR A 199 -28.87 1.58 -10.30
CA THR A 199 -30.24 2.05 -10.00
C THR A 199 -31.30 1.29 -10.79
N ALA A 200 -30.94 0.70 -11.94
CA ALA A 200 -31.83 -0.12 -12.78
C ALA A 200 -32.02 -1.55 -12.27
N CYS A 201 -31.31 -1.97 -11.21
CA CYS A 201 -31.49 -3.28 -10.60
C CYS A 201 -32.94 -3.46 -10.12
N LYS A 202 -33.62 -4.52 -10.60
CA LYS A 202 -35.03 -4.77 -10.28
C LYS A 202 -35.22 -5.51 -8.96
N ASP A 203 -34.25 -6.32 -8.58
CA ASP A 203 -34.19 -7.05 -7.32
C ASP A 203 -33.03 -6.55 -6.49
N LYS A 204 -33.26 -5.43 -5.81
CA LYS A 204 -32.23 -4.79 -4.98
C LYS A 204 -31.91 -5.58 -3.71
N ASP A 205 -32.88 -6.27 -3.16
CA ASP A 205 -32.70 -7.09 -1.95
C ASP A 205 -31.86 -8.33 -2.28
N GLY A 206 -32.10 -8.99 -3.42
CA GLY A 206 -31.29 -10.09 -3.89
C GLY A 206 -29.86 -9.64 -4.24
N ALA A 207 -29.70 -8.48 -4.89
CA ALA A 207 -28.39 -7.90 -5.18
C ALA A 207 -27.63 -7.56 -3.90
N TRP A 208 -28.31 -6.98 -2.89
CA TRP A 208 -27.69 -6.72 -1.59
C TRP A 208 -27.30 -8.02 -0.87
N GLY A 209 -28.14 -9.05 -0.93
CA GLY A 209 -27.82 -10.37 -0.38
C GLY A 209 -26.51 -10.93 -0.96
N PHE A 210 -26.30 -10.77 -2.29
CA PHE A 210 -25.04 -11.14 -2.93
C PHE A 210 -23.86 -10.25 -2.46
N ILE A 211 -24.01 -8.94 -2.47
CA ILE A 211 -22.96 -8.01 -2.00
C ILE A 211 -22.56 -8.35 -0.57
N ARG A 212 -23.54 -8.54 0.31
CA ARG A 212 -23.30 -8.92 1.71
C ARG A 212 -22.53 -10.23 1.85
N SER A 213 -22.77 -11.21 0.96
CA SER A 213 -22.08 -12.50 1.04
C SER A 213 -20.56 -12.37 0.84
N LEU A 214 -20.11 -11.39 0.07
CA LEU A 214 -18.68 -11.07 -0.12
C LEU A 214 -18.02 -10.47 1.13
N LEU A 215 -18.82 -9.95 2.06
CA LEU A 215 -18.36 -9.42 3.34
C LEU A 215 -18.58 -10.42 4.49
N SER A 216 -19.00 -11.66 4.22
CA SER A 216 -19.09 -12.70 5.23
C SER A 216 -17.71 -13.09 5.75
N MET A 217 -17.63 -13.59 7.00
CA MET A 217 -16.36 -14.02 7.60
C MET A 217 -15.63 -15.01 6.70
N ASP A 218 -16.34 -16.03 6.17
CA ASP A 218 -15.74 -17.05 5.29
C ASP A 218 -15.14 -16.46 4.01
N ALA A 219 -15.87 -15.52 3.35
CA ALA A 219 -15.35 -14.88 2.15
C ALA A 219 -14.16 -13.95 2.45
N GLN A 220 -14.23 -13.22 3.57
CA GLN A 220 -13.19 -12.27 3.96
C GLN A 220 -11.91 -12.98 4.44
N MET A 221 -12.02 -14.14 5.09
CA MET A 221 -10.85 -14.97 5.45
C MET A 221 -10.15 -15.60 4.24
N GLN A 222 -10.86 -15.78 3.14
CA GLN A 222 -10.31 -16.28 1.87
C GLN A 222 -9.84 -15.16 0.94
N SER A 223 -9.94 -13.90 1.35
CA SER A 223 -9.50 -12.76 0.54
C SER A 223 -7.98 -12.84 0.31
N PRO A 224 -7.51 -12.67 -0.94
CA PRO A 224 -6.08 -12.59 -1.22
C PRO A 224 -5.46 -11.24 -0.80
N ALA A 225 -6.29 -10.31 -0.32
CA ALA A 225 -5.87 -8.98 0.13
C ALA A 225 -6.51 -8.67 1.49
N PHE A 226 -6.08 -7.60 2.14
CA PHE A 226 -6.61 -7.22 3.44
C PHE A 226 -8.13 -7.11 3.42
N PRO A 227 -8.82 -7.84 4.30
CA PRO A 227 -10.27 -7.88 4.32
C PRO A 227 -10.86 -6.57 4.84
N MET A 228 -12.06 -6.23 4.35
CA MET A 228 -12.84 -5.09 4.86
C MET A 228 -13.43 -5.35 6.24
N LEU A 229 -13.70 -6.61 6.60
CA LEU A 229 -14.27 -6.99 7.89
C LEU A 229 -13.17 -6.95 8.98
N LYS A 230 -13.34 -6.10 10.00
CA LYS A 230 -12.35 -5.91 11.09
C LYS A 230 -11.98 -7.22 11.78
N SER A 231 -12.98 -8.05 12.11
CA SER A 231 -12.73 -9.33 12.78
C SER A 231 -11.94 -10.33 11.93
N ALA A 232 -12.09 -10.29 10.60
CA ALA A 232 -11.27 -11.10 9.70
C ALA A 232 -9.82 -10.58 9.64
N PHE A 233 -9.66 -9.26 9.57
CA PHE A 233 -8.35 -8.63 9.61
C PHE A 233 -7.60 -8.94 10.92
N GLU A 234 -8.29 -8.81 12.07
CA GLU A 234 -7.73 -9.12 13.38
C GLU A 234 -7.31 -10.59 13.47
N GLN A 235 -8.14 -11.51 12.97
CA GLN A 235 -7.81 -12.94 12.95
C GLN A 235 -6.61 -13.25 12.04
N GLN A 236 -6.53 -12.62 10.88
CA GLN A 236 -5.35 -12.76 10.00
C GLN A 236 -4.09 -12.18 10.66
N ALA A 237 -4.21 -11.03 11.35
CA ALA A 237 -3.10 -10.42 12.08
C ALA A 237 -2.61 -11.34 13.22
N GLU A 238 -3.52 -11.91 14.01
CA GLU A 238 -3.19 -12.84 15.07
C GLU A 238 -2.50 -14.12 14.51
N ALA A 239 -3.00 -14.63 13.39
CA ALA A 239 -2.38 -15.79 12.73
C ALA A 239 -0.96 -15.48 12.23
N ALA A 240 -0.75 -14.28 11.66
CA ALA A 240 0.56 -13.84 11.17
C ALA A 240 1.58 -13.60 12.31
N MET A 241 1.12 -13.30 13.52
CA MET A 241 1.99 -13.19 14.70
C MET A 241 2.39 -14.58 15.27
N GLN A 242 1.69 -15.64 14.92
CA GLN A 242 2.06 -17.01 15.26
C GLN A 242 3.10 -17.48 14.26
N GLN A 243 4.38 -17.32 14.61
CA GLN A 243 5.47 -17.72 13.73
C GLN A 243 5.60 -19.23 13.74
N ASP A 244 5.31 -19.87 12.62
CA ASP A 244 5.59 -21.28 12.39
C ASP A 244 7.07 -21.45 12.04
N TYR A 245 7.64 -22.54 12.53
CA TYR A 245 9.03 -22.91 12.28
C TYR A 245 9.10 -24.21 11.49
N VAL A 246 10.13 -24.31 10.62
CA VAL A 246 10.41 -25.55 9.89
C VAL A 246 10.66 -26.67 10.91
N THR A 247 9.94 -27.79 10.74
CA THR A 247 10.11 -28.98 11.58
C THR A 247 10.68 -30.13 10.75
N ASP A 248 11.48 -30.98 11.40
CA ASP A 248 11.95 -32.25 10.84
C ASP A 248 10.82 -33.31 10.83
N GLU A 249 11.10 -34.47 10.27
CA GLU A 249 10.15 -35.60 10.22
C GLU A 249 9.68 -36.07 11.61
N SER A 250 10.37 -35.71 12.68
CA SER A 250 10.05 -36.02 14.08
C SER A 250 9.29 -34.90 14.78
N GLY A 251 9.01 -33.75 14.08
CA GLY A 251 8.31 -32.59 14.62
C GLY A 251 9.19 -31.66 15.44
N ASN A 252 10.53 -31.80 15.44
CA ASN A 252 11.42 -30.86 16.09
C ASN A 252 11.74 -29.69 15.18
N GLN A 253 11.90 -28.51 15.77
CA GLN A 253 12.30 -27.30 15.01
C GLN A 253 13.69 -27.48 14.38
N VAL A 254 13.81 -27.19 13.09
CA VAL A 254 15.10 -27.14 12.40
C VAL A 254 15.78 -25.82 12.74
N LEU A 255 17.07 -25.90 13.12
CA LEU A 255 17.85 -24.72 13.49
C LEU A 255 18.80 -24.30 12.35
N ASP A 256 19.06 -23.00 12.25
CA ASP A 256 20.08 -22.45 11.37
C ASP A 256 21.51 -22.69 11.92
N ALA A 257 22.53 -22.24 11.20
CA ALA A 257 23.94 -22.40 11.61
C ALA A 257 24.28 -21.66 12.93
N ASN A 258 23.44 -20.74 13.39
CA ASN A 258 23.59 -19.98 14.63
C ASN A 258 22.77 -20.55 15.77
N GLY A 259 21.99 -21.63 15.52
CA GLY A 259 21.16 -22.28 16.50
C GLY A 259 19.77 -21.66 16.68
N ASN A 260 19.31 -20.82 15.78
CA ASN A 260 17.97 -20.24 15.80
C ASN A 260 16.99 -21.10 14.99
N PRO A 261 15.73 -21.24 15.44
CA PRO A 261 14.71 -21.91 14.66
C PRO A 261 14.52 -21.23 13.29
N ILE A 262 14.47 -22.03 12.23
CA ILE A 262 14.24 -21.51 10.87
C ILE A 262 12.74 -21.24 10.69
N PRO A 263 12.30 -20.00 10.47
CA PRO A 263 10.89 -19.70 10.25
C PRO A 263 10.39 -20.32 8.95
N VAL A 264 9.14 -20.79 8.94
CA VAL A 264 8.44 -21.16 7.71
C VAL A 264 8.10 -19.86 6.97
N ILE A 265 8.81 -19.61 5.88
CA ILE A 265 8.46 -18.53 4.96
C ILE A 265 7.48 -19.11 3.96
N LEU A 266 6.19 -18.78 4.11
CA LEU A 266 5.18 -19.14 3.12
C LEU A 266 5.42 -18.26 1.88
N TYR A 267 6.13 -18.80 0.90
CA TYR A 267 6.25 -18.19 -0.41
C TYR A 267 4.89 -18.32 -1.13
N THR A 268 4.06 -17.31 -1.05
CA THR A 268 3.07 -17.10 -2.10
C THR A 268 3.83 -16.63 -3.33
N VAL A 269 4.09 -17.52 -4.26
CA VAL A 269 4.60 -17.20 -5.59
C VAL A 269 3.51 -16.37 -6.28
N GLY A 270 3.55 -15.07 -6.08
CA GLY A 270 2.78 -14.14 -6.89
C GLY A 270 3.36 -14.16 -8.30
N PHE A 271 2.62 -14.74 -9.23
CA PHE A 271 2.90 -14.64 -10.65
C PHE A 271 2.84 -13.17 -11.06
N PHE A 272 3.98 -12.52 -11.19
CA PHE A 272 4.16 -11.43 -12.12
C PHE A 272 5.06 -11.95 -13.24
N SER A 273 4.41 -12.49 -14.26
CA SER A 273 4.95 -12.63 -15.61
C SER A 273 4.51 -11.43 -16.43
#